data_3d9351191f1324ab8f414cd6f32942ff
#
_entry.id   3d9351191f1324ab8f414cd6f32942ff
#
_cell.length_a   1.000
_cell.length_b   1.000
_cell.length_c   1.000
_cell.angle_alpha   90.00
_cell.angle_beta   90.00
_cell.angle_gamma   90.00
#
_symmetry.space_group_name_H-M   'P 1'
#
loop_
_entity.id
_entity.type
_entity.pdbx_description
1 polymer ?
#
loop_
_entity_poly.entity_id
_entity_poly.type
_entity_poly.pdbx_seq_one_letter_code
_entity_poly.pdbx_strand_id
1 'polypeptide(L)'
;MVKKPEIIEPIDATFEDVLSAVAPKATPIYEPIEGEIIHNAEFVEYTDPGNIEPITFRLDAGTETIWATQAQIADLFGTKQPNVSTHLKNIFEDGELKAESNINKFNIAGSTKPVTAYSLDTVISVGYRVNSKAATRFRQWATQTLKAYIEEGYVLNDRALRESPEKLNKLAAKLRALRSEEKQIYAKVRECFKISASDYQPSSQQVKTFYALLQDKFHFAVTGTTGSKLIMDRADHHENNMGVQTFKGKDPIASEVIVGKNYLSNDELYRLHLLSEQFLLFAEASALRGNKMTMSTLHDKLDRLLEVNDYPVFEGWRNFNAETAKKHAKAELALYKKRKKIEAMGVAYDEELLAAGEYDDILIEG
;
A
#
# COMPACT_ATOMS: atom_id res chain seq x y z
N MET A 1 43.43 3.91 -32.57
CA MET A 1 42.52 5.00 -32.92
C MET A 1 41.32 4.88 -31.99
N VAL A 2 41.25 5.71 -30.98
CA VAL A 2 40.13 5.76 -30.03
C VAL A 2 39.08 6.66 -30.63
N LYS A 3 37.85 6.14 -30.89
CA LYS A 3 36.71 6.93 -31.34
C LYS A 3 36.34 7.94 -30.24
N LYS A 4 36.28 9.23 -30.61
CA LYS A 4 35.75 10.28 -29.76
C LYS A 4 34.26 9.98 -29.45
N PRO A 5 33.77 10.25 -28.24
CA PRO A 5 32.35 10.14 -27.93
C PRO A 5 31.56 11.16 -28.75
N GLU A 6 30.50 10.71 -29.41
CA GLU A 6 29.51 11.60 -30.05
C GLU A 6 28.84 12.46 -28.97
N ILE A 7 28.93 13.77 -29.16
CA ILE A 7 28.21 14.74 -28.36
C ILE A 7 26.76 14.70 -28.84
N ILE A 8 25.85 14.19 -28.03
CA ILE A 8 24.41 14.27 -28.27
C ILE A 8 24.01 15.72 -28.02
N GLU A 9 23.56 16.43 -29.08
CA GLU A 9 23.03 17.77 -28.93
C GLU A 9 21.77 17.75 -28.05
N PRO A 10 21.53 18.76 -27.19
CA PRO A 10 20.34 18.82 -26.37
C PRO A 10 19.10 18.93 -27.26
N ILE A 11 18.11 18.08 -27.02
CA ILE A 11 16.81 18.12 -27.70
C ILE A 11 16.08 19.36 -27.20
N ASP A 12 15.89 20.33 -28.08
CA ASP A 12 15.17 21.59 -27.80
C ASP A 12 13.66 21.35 -27.93
N ALA A 13 13.15 20.42 -27.13
CA ALA A 13 11.73 20.06 -27.04
C ALA A 13 11.26 20.24 -25.59
N THR A 14 10.10 20.86 -25.43
CA THR A 14 9.47 20.99 -24.11
C THR A 14 8.98 19.61 -23.63
N PHE A 15 8.80 19.46 -22.32
CA PHE A 15 8.27 18.25 -21.73
C PHE A 15 6.89 17.86 -22.33
N GLU A 16 6.10 18.84 -22.73
CA GLU A 16 4.81 18.65 -23.41
C GLU A 16 4.98 18.13 -24.85
N ASP A 17 6.01 18.57 -25.57
CA ASP A 17 6.31 18.09 -26.93
C ASP A 17 6.73 16.62 -26.90
N VAL A 18 7.51 16.22 -25.89
CA VAL A 18 7.92 14.82 -25.70
C VAL A 18 6.71 13.95 -25.33
N LEU A 19 5.83 14.43 -24.46
CA LEU A 19 4.59 13.72 -24.10
C LEU A 19 3.66 13.54 -25.29
N SER A 20 3.51 14.57 -26.14
CA SER A 20 2.63 14.50 -27.32
C SER A 20 3.16 13.58 -28.42
N ALA A 21 4.49 13.41 -28.51
CA ALA A 21 5.14 12.54 -29.47
C ALA A 21 5.13 11.05 -29.07
N VAL A 22 5.03 10.77 -27.76
CA VAL A 22 5.08 9.40 -27.21
C VAL A 22 3.68 8.84 -26.91
N ALA A 23 2.66 9.69 -26.80
CA ALA A 23 1.28 9.24 -26.64
C ALA A 23 0.69 8.92 -28.01
N PRO A 24 0.39 7.64 -28.34
CA PRO A 24 -0.43 7.36 -29.50
C PRO A 24 -1.78 8.02 -29.27
N LYS A 25 -2.24 8.84 -30.23
CA LYS A 25 -3.61 9.35 -30.22
C LYS A 25 -4.54 8.16 -30.25
N ALA A 26 -5.03 7.77 -29.08
CA ALA A 26 -6.13 6.83 -28.97
C ALA A 26 -7.34 7.51 -29.60
N THR A 27 -7.72 7.08 -30.78
CA THR A 27 -9.04 7.42 -31.34
C THR A 27 -10.05 6.68 -30.51
N PRO A 28 -10.94 7.35 -29.75
CA PRO A 28 -11.95 6.65 -29.00
C PRO A 28 -12.88 5.95 -29.99
N ILE A 29 -12.96 4.62 -29.89
CA ILE A 29 -13.90 3.79 -30.66
C ILE A 29 -15.35 4.01 -30.19
N TYR A 30 -15.57 4.90 -29.23
CA TYR A 30 -16.87 5.21 -28.66
C TYR A 30 -17.03 6.71 -28.42
N GLU A 31 -17.89 7.36 -29.23
CA GLU A 31 -18.42 8.67 -28.89
C GLU A 31 -19.46 8.51 -27.78
N PRO A 32 -19.35 9.22 -26.63
CA PRO A 32 -20.39 9.21 -25.63
C PRO A 32 -21.63 9.89 -26.20
N ILE A 33 -22.74 9.16 -26.23
CA ILE A 33 -24.05 9.71 -26.59
C ILE A 33 -24.51 10.57 -25.41
N GLU A 34 -24.82 11.84 -25.66
CA GLU A 34 -25.39 12.78 -24.69
C GLU A 34 -26.65 12.16 -24.04
N GLY A 35 -26.60 11.94 -22.73
CA GLY A 35 -27.77 11.53 -21.95
C GLY A 35 -27.54 10.74 -20.68
N GLU A 36 -26.46 9.98 -20.54
CA GLU A 36 -26.12 9.31 -19.28
C GLU A 36 -24.67 9.60 -18.90
N ILE A 37 -24.50 10.40 -17.86
CA ILE A 37 -23.20 10.60 -17.19
C ILE A 37 -22.89 9.28 -16.45
N ILE A 38 -22.19 8.37 -17.14
CA ILE A 38 -21.57 7.22 -16.47
C ILE A 38 -20.27 7.73 -15.83
N HIS A 39 -20.40 8.21 -14.60
CA HIS A 39 -19.24 8.56 -13.81
C HIS A 39 -18.41 7.31 -13.55
N ASN A 40 -17.13 7.33 -13.99
CA ASN A 40 -16.04 6.38 -13.66
C ASN A 40 -16.02 5.01 -14.35
N ALA A 41 -16.34 4.88 -15.61
CA ALA A 41 -15.93 3.70 -16.36
C ALA A 41 -14.48 3.86 -16.83
N GLU A 42 -13.54 3.24 -16.18
CA GLU A 42 -12.17 3.08 -16.69
C GLU A 42 -12.15 1.92 -17.70
N PHE A 43 -11.35 2.04 -18.76
CA PHE A 43 -11.14 0.97 -19.72
C PHE A 43 -9.73 0.38 -19.54
N VAL A 44 -9.62 -0.93 -19.60
CA VAL A 44 -8.35 -1.65 -19.59
C VAL A 44 -8.14 -2.26 -20.97
N GLU A 45 -6.99 -1.98 -21.56
CA GLU A 45 -6.58 -2.56 -22.83
C GLU A 45 -5.65 -3.74 -22.61
N TYR A 46 -5.96 -4.85 -23.27
CA TYR A 46 -5.06 -5.99 -23.38
C TYR A 46 -4.51 -6.05 -24.80
N THR A 47 -3.20 -6.04 -24.92
CA THR A 47 -2.51 -6.23 -26.20
C THR A 47 -1.86 -7.61 -26.21
N ASP A 48 -2.41 -8.52 -27.01
CA ASP A 48 -1.74 -9.79 -27.29
C ASP A 48 -0.48 -9.52 -28.15
N PRO A 49 0.72 -10.03 -27.76
CA PRO A 49 1.93 -9.87 -28.56
C PRO A 49 1.84 -10.31 -30.02
N GLY A 50 0.81 -11.05 -30.41
CA GLY A 50 0.54 -11.49 -31.78
C GLY A 50 -0.63 -10.78 -32.45
N ASN A 51 -1.22 -9.76 -31.83
CA ASN A 51 -2.34 -9.00 -32.39
C ASN A 51 -1.99 -7.51 -32.45
N ILE A 52 -2.31 -6.86 -33.57
CA ILE A 52 -1.92 -5.45 -33.82
C ILE A 52 -2.88 -4.49 -33.13
N GLU A 53 -4.10 -4.90 -32.83
CA GLU A 53 -5.11 -4.07 -32.19
C GLU A 53 -5.36 -4.51 -30.73
N PRO A 54 -5.34 -3.56 -29.77
CA PRO A 54 -5.65 -3.86 -28.39
C PRO A 54 -7.14 -4.17 -28.22
N ILE A 55 -7.47 -5.12 -27.34
CA ILE A 55 -8.85 -5.41 -26.95
C ILE A 55 -9.15 -4.60 -25.69
N THR A 56 -10.17 -3.75 -25.78
CA THR A 56 -10.57 -2.86 -24.70
C THR A 56 -11.65 -3.52 -23.84
N PHE A 57 -11.43 -3.61 -22.55
CA PHE A 57 -12.39 -4.10 -21.57
C PHE A 57 -12.88 -2.96 -20.67
N ARG A 58 -14.15 -2.99 -20.29
CA ARG A 58 -14.70 -2.07 -19.33
C ARG A 58 -14.28 -2.48 -17.91
N LEU A 59 -13.63 -1.57 -17.19
CA LEU A 59 -13.35 -1.71 -15.76
C LEU A 59 -14.53 -1.11 -14.98
N ASP A 60 -15.09 -1.87 -14.07
CA ASP A 60 -16.06 -1.37 -13.11
C ASP A 60 -15.32 -0.96 -11.82
N ALA A 61 -15.24 0.36 -11.58
CA ALA A 61 -14.57 0.90 -10.41
C ALA A 61 -15.21 0.47 -9.06
N GLY A 62 -16.49 0.06 -9.10
CA GLY A 62 -17.20 -0.40 -7.89
C GLY A 62 -16.90 -1.84 -7.50
N THR A 63 -16.53 -2.70 -8.47
CA THR A 63 -16.28 -4.14 -8.26
C THR A 63 -14.82 -4.53 -8.51
N GLU A 64 -13.96 -3.59 -8.88
CA GLU A 64 -12.53 -3.80 -9.19
C GLU A 64 -12.27 -4.91 -10.23
N THR A 65 -13.25 -5.22 -11.09
CA THR A 65 -13.14 -6.26 -12.13
C THR A 65 -13.42 -5.71 -13.51
N ILE A 66 -12.94 -6.39 -14.54
CA ILE A 66 -13.30 -6.11 -15.94
C ILE A 66 -14.53 -6.90 -16.34
N TRP A 67 -15.31 -6.34 -17.26
CA TRP A 67 -16.47 -6.97 -17.84
C TRP A 67 -16.31 -7.10 -19.35
N ALA A 68 -16.47 -8.31 -19.88
CA ALA A 68 -16.32 -8.62 -21.30
C ALA A 68 -17.56 -9.32 -21.86
N THR A 69 -17.99 -8.93 -23.04
CA THR A 69 -19.06 -9.63 -23.78
C THR A 69 -18.54 -10.93 -24.38
N GLN A 70 -19.44 -11.84 -24.75
CA GLN A 70 -19.05 -13.07 -25.47
C GLN A 70 -18.28 -12.79 -26.77
N ALA A 71 -18.61 -11.71 -27.48
CA ALA A 71 -17.92 -11.31 -28.69
C ALA A 71 -16.47 -10.89 -28.36
N GLN A 72 -16.27 -10.02 -27.38
CA GLN A 72 -14.93 -9.62 -26.94
C GLN A 72 -14.08 -10.80 -26.44
N ILE A 73 -14.68 -11.75 -25.72
CA ILE A 73 -14.00 -12.98 -25.28
C ILE A 73 -13.61 -13.85 -26.49
N ALA A 74 -14.48 -13.93 -27.50
CA ALA A 74 -14.20 -14.67 -28.73
C ALA A 74 -13.05 -14.05 -29.51
N ASP A 75 -13.04 -12.72 -29.65
CA ASP A 75 -11.98 -11.96 -30.31
C ASP A 75 -10.65 -12.09 -29.54
N LEU A 76 -10.68 -11.93 -28.21
CA LEU A 76 -9.52 -12.10 -27.33
C LEU A 76 -8.80 -13.42 -27.54
N PHE A 77 -9.56 -14.50 -27.61
CA PHE A 77 -9.00 -15.84 -27.74
C PHE A 77 -8.97 -16.37 -29.18
N GLY A 78 -9.29 -15.54 -30.16
CA GLY A 78 -9.26 -15.94 -31.60
C GLY A 78 -10.13 -17.15 -31.87
N THR A 79 -11.35 -17.17 -31.32
CA THR A 79 -12.31 -18.27 -31.45
C THR A 79 -13.67 -17.74 -31.89
N LYS A 80 -14.64 -18.63 -32.12
CA LYS A 80 -16.01 -18.23 -32.51
C LYS A 80 -16.89 -18.12 -31.25
N GLN A 81 -17.81 -17.14 -31.25
CA GLN A 81 -18.75 -16.90 -30.16
C GLN A 81 -19.54 -18.15 -29.69
N PRO A 82 -20.00 -19.08 -30.59
CA PRO A 82 -20.63 -20.32 -30.13
C PRO A 82 -19.73 -21.20 -29.24
N ASN A 83 -18.42 -21.23 -29.49
CA ASN A 83 -17.47 -21.97 -28.65
C ASN A 83 -17.36 -21.33 -27.26
N VAL A 84 -17.30 -20.01 -27.19
CA VAL A 84 -17.33 -19.26 -25.93
C VAL A 84 -18.61 -19.57 -25.16
N SER A 85 -19.76 -19.53 -25.84
CA SER A 85 -21.07 -19.86 -25.23
C SER A 85 -21.08 -21.26 -24.63
N THR A 86 -20.50 -22.24 -25.29
CA THR A 86 -20.38 -23.62 -24.78
C THR A 86 -19.51 -23.69 -23.52
N HIS A 87 -18.35 -22.99 -23.55
CA HIS A 87 -17.47 -22.95 -22.36
C HIS A 87 -18.12 -22.24 -21.18
N LEU A 88 -18.81 -21.12 -21.42
CA LEU A 88 -19.55 -20.40 -20.39
C LEU A 88 -20.63 -21.27 -19.74
N LYS A 89 -21.39 -21.97 -20.58
CA LYS A 89 -22.40 -22.91 -20.08
C LYS A 89 -21.78 -23.95 -19.13
N ASN A 90 -20.70 -24.60 -19.55
CA ASN A 90 -20.03 -25.62 -18.74
C ASN A 90 -19.44 -25.03 -17.44
N ILE A 91 -18.83 -23.82 -17.46
CA ILE A 91 -18.26 -23.16 -16.27
C ILE A 91 -19.33 -22.95 -15.20
N PHE A 92 -20.50 -22.48 -15.59
CA PHE A 92 -21.59 -22.22 -14.64
C PHE A 92 -22.37 -23.48 -14.26
N GLU A 93 -22.56 -24.44 -15.14
CA GLU A 93 -23.21 -25.72 -14.85
C GLU A 93 -22.36 -26.63 -13.96
N ASP A 94 -21.04 -26.65 -14.17
CA ASP A 94 -20.06 -27.37 -13.32
C ASP A 94 -19.88 -26.74 -11.93
N GLY A 95 -20.41 -25.51 -11.73
CA GLY A 95 -20.27 -24.76 -10.49
C GLY A 95 -18.86 -24.21 -10.23
N GLU A 96 -18.00 -24.13 -11.28
CA GLU A 96 -16.67 -23.54 -11.17
C GLU A 96 -16.75 -22.07 -10.75
N LEU A 97 -17.73 -21.34 -11.30
CA LEU A 97 -18.04 -19.96 -10.94
C LEU A 97 -19.54 -19.79 -10.69
N LYS A 98 -19.89 -18.90 -9.75
CA LYS A 98 -21.29 -18.53 -9.48
C LYS A 98 -21.76 -17.48 -10.49
N ALA A 99 -22.92 -17.70 -11.10
CA ALA A 99 -23.48 -16.81 -12.10
C ALA A 99 -23.80 -15.42 -11.53
N GLU A 100 -24.26 -15.32 -10.28
CA GLU A 100 -24.70 -14.10 -9.63
C GLU A 100 -23.59 -13.05 -9.50
N SER A 101 -22.35 -13.50 -9.33
CA SER A 101 -21.17 -12.61 -9.17
C SER A 101 -20.36 -12.44 -10.46
N ASN A 102 -20.61 -13.26 -11.48
CA ASN A 102 -19.79 -13.34 -12.69
C ASN A 102 -20.52 -12.98 -13.99
N ILE A 103 -21.83 -12.70 -13.92
CA ILE A 103 -22.63 -12.25 -15.06
C ILE A 103 -23.30 -10.92 -14.70
N ASN A 104 -23.13 -9.94 -15.56
CA ASN A 104 -23.80 -8.64 -15.43
C ASN A 104 -24.49 -8.25 -16.74
N LYS A 105 -25.51 -7.41 -16.66
CA LYS A 105 -26.27 -6.92 -17.80
C LYS A 105 -26.17 -5.40 -17.85
N PHE A 106 -25.63 -4.87 -18.93
CA PHE A 106 -25.49 -3.45 -19.15
C PHE A 106 -26.46 -2.97 -20.24
N ASN A 107 -27.14 -1.88 -19.98
CA ASN A 107 -27.89 -1.17 -21.01
C ASN A 107 -26.89 -0.35 -21.85
N ILE A 108 -26.92 -0.54 -23.14
CA ILE A 108 -26.11 0.25 -24.09
C ILE A 108 -27.05 1.20 -24.80
N ALA A 109 -26.66 2.49 -24.86
CA ALA A 109 -27.41 3.50 -25.58
C ALA A 109 -27.60 3.07 -27.05
N GLY A 110 -28.84 3.18 -27.54
CA GLY A 110 -29.22 2.74 -28.92
C GLY A 110 -29.59 1.24 -29.01
N SER A 111 -29.50 0.44 -27.97
CA SER A 111 -29.97 -0.96 -27.95
C SER A 111 -31.21 -1.12 -27.07
N THR A 112 -32.22 -1.77 -27.60
CA THR A 112 -33.45 -2.11 -26.85
C THR A 112 -33.25 -3.31 -25.91
N LYS A 113 -32.11 -4.01 -26.01
CA LYS A 113 -31.83 -5.20 -25.21
C LYS A 113 -30.53 -4.99 -24.43
N PRO A 114 -30.49 -5.33 -23.13
CA PRO A 114 -29.27 -5.28 -22.34
C PRO A 114 -28.23 -6.27 -22.90
N VAL A 115 -26.97 -5.87 -22.88
CA VAL A 115 -25.85 -6.73 -23.28
C VAL A 115 -25.34 -7.47 -22.05
N THR A 116 -25.22 -8.77 -22.17
CA THR A 116 -24.64 -9.62 -21.13
C THR A 116 -23.12 -9.57 -21.21
N ALA A 117 -22.49 -9.28 -20.08
CA ALA A 117 -21.04 -9.29 -19.93
C ALA A 117 -20.63 -10.21 -18.76
N TYR A 118 -19.40 -10.66 -18.81
CA TYR A 118 -18.80 -11.65 -17.93
C TYR A 118 -17.58 -11.06 -17.24
N SER A 119 -17.35 -11.43 -15.98
CA SER A 119 -16.24 -10.95 -15.16
C SER A 119 -14.88 -11.42 -15.67
N LEU A 120 -13.80 -10.84 -15.12
CA LEU A 120 -12.42 -11.27 -15.38
C LEU A 120 -12.24 -12.76 -15.05
N ASP A 121 -12.79 -13.25 -13.95
CA ASP A 121 -12.68 -14.66 -13.56
C ASP A 121 -13.25 -15.58 -14.65
N THR A 122 -14.39 -15.20 -15.20
CA THR A 122 -15.00 -15.94 -16.33
C THR A 122 -14.14 -15.88 -17.59
N VAL A 123 -13.55 -14.72 -17.91
CA VAL A 123 -12.62 -14.59 -19.05
C VAL A 123 -11.41 -15.50 -18.88
N ILE A 124 -10.84 -15.54 -17.68
CA ILE A 124 -9.71 -16.41 -17.35
C ILE A 124 -10.09 -17.89 -17.51
N SER A 125 -11.21 -18.30 -16.95
CA SER A 125 -11.70 -19.68 -17.02
C SER A 125 -11.95 -20.14 -18.48
N VAL A 126 -12.51 -19.26 -19.31
CA VAL A 126 -12.67 -19.52 -20.77
C VAL A 126 -11.30 -19.63 -21.44
N GLY A 127 -10.34 -18.76 -21.11
CA GLY A 127 -8.99 -18.77 -21.67
C GLY A 127 -8.20 -20.05 -21.38
N TYR A 128 -8.48 -20.71 -20.28
CA TYR A 128 -7.89 -22.02 -19.97
C TYR A 128 -8.55 -23.19 -20.71
N ARG A 129 -9.79 -23.03 -21.17
CA ARG A 129 -10.56 -24.09 -21.86
C ARG A 129 -10.50 -23.99 -23.38
N VAL A 130 -10.26 -22.79 -23.93
CA VAL A 130 -10.18 -22.58 -25.40
C VAL A 130 -8.87 -23.13 -25.96
N ASN A 131 -8.98 -23.86 -27.06
CA ASN A 131 -7.82 -24.38 -27.80
C ASN A 131 -7.53 -23.46 -29.01
N SER A 132 -6.73 -22.43 -28.80
CA SER A 132 -6.27 -21.49 -29.85
C SER A 132 -4.85 -21.00 -29.56
N LYS A 133 -4.20 -20.42 -30.57
CA LYS A 133 -2.88 -19.79 -30.39
C LYS A 133 -2.94 -18.59 -29.43
N ALA A 134 -4.00 -17.78 -29.52
CA ALA A 134 -4.21 -16.64 -28.63
C ALA A 134 -4.42 -17.09 -27.17
N ALA A 135 -5.25 -18.11 -26.92
CA ALA A 135 -5.42 -18.68 -25.59
C ALA A 135 -4.13 -19.31 -25.04
N THR A 136 -3.29 -19.90 -25.89
CA THR A 136 -1.97 -20.40 -25.48
C THR A 136 -1.05 -19.26 -25.05
N ARG A 137 -0.99 -18.15 -25.81
CA ARG A 137 -0.22 -16.96 -25.42
C ARG A 137 -0.73 -16.32 -24.13
N PHE A 138 -2.05 -16.25 -23.96
CA PHE A 138 -2.67 -15.77 -22.73
C PHE A 138 -2.24 -16.61 -21.53
N ARG A 139 -2.30 -17.93 -21.62
CA ARG A 139 -1.84 -18.83 -20.53
C ARG A 139 -0.35 -18.68 -20.23
N GLN A 140 0.49 -18.49 -21.25
CA GLN A 140 1.92 -18.23 -21.07
C GLN A 140 2.17 -16.90 -20.34
N TRP A 141 1.47 -15.83 -20.75
CA TRP A 141 1.52 -14.53 -20.07
C TRP A 141 1.03 -14.64 -18.61
N ALA A 142 -0.10 -15.27 -18.34
CA ALA A 142 -0.61 -15.46 -16.99
C ALA A 142 0.38 -16.25 -16.12
N THR A 143 0.97 -17.31 -16.67
CA THR A 143 2.00 -18.11 -15.98
C THR A 143 3.25 -17.27 -15.68
N GLN A 144 3.73 -16.47 -16.62
CA GLN A 144 4.89 -15.58 -16.40
C GLN A 144 4.60 -14.52 -15.35
N THR A 145 3.41 -13.91 -15.39
CA THR A 145 2.96 -12.92 -14.39
C THR A 145 2.93 -13.53 -12.99
N LEU A 146 2.33 -14.71 -12.85
CA LEU A 146 2.27 -15.41 -11.56
C LEU A 146 3.66 -15.84 -11.09
N LYS A 147 4.51 -16.31 -12.00
CA LYS A 147 5.89 -16.66 -11.70
C LYS A 147 6.69 -15.46 -11.22
N ALA A 148 6.61 -14.33 -11.90
CA ALA A 148 7.25 -13.09 -11.47
C ALA A 148 6.76 -12.64 -10.09
N TYR A 149 5.45 -12.73 -9.82
CA TYR A 149 4.90 -12.43 -8.49
C TYR A 149 5.45 -13.35 -7.39
N ILE A 150 5.60 -14.64 -7.68
CA ILE A 150 6.12 -15.63 -6.71
C ILE A 150 7.62 -15.42 -6.46
N GLU A 151 8.41 -15.17 -7.52
CA GLU A 151 9.87 -15.02 -7.44
C GLU A 151 10.29 -13.65 -6.91
N GLU A 152 9.65 -12.57 -7.36
CA GLU A 152 10.04 -11.20 -7.04
C GLU A 152 9.16 -10.56 -5.93
N GLY A 153 8.00 -11.13 -5.64
CA GLY A 153 7.05 -10.61 -4.64
C GLY A 153 6.15 -9.50 -5.15
N TYR A 154 6.29 -9.06 -6.41
CA TYR A 154 5.46 -8.02 -7.02
C TYR A 154 5.35 -8.18 -8.54
N VAL A 155 4.32 -7.56 -9.12
CA VAL A 155 4.16 -7.33 -10.56
C VAL A 155 3.70 -5.89 -10.76
N LEU A 156 4.31 -5.17 -11.68
CA LEU A 156 3.95 -3.78 -12.00
C LEU A 156 3.35 -3.69 -13.41
N ASN A 157 2.27 -2.94 -13.51
CA ASN A 157 1.75 -2.49 -14.79
C ASN A 157 2.28 -1.08 -15.06
N ASP A 158 3.46 -0.98 -15.67
CA ASP A 158 4.16 0.28 -15.95
C ASP A 158 3.29 1.28 -16.72
N ARG A 159 2.51 0.80 -17.70
CA ARG A 159 1.63 1.66 -18.50
C ARG A 159 0.56 2.30 -17.61
N ALA A 160 -0.18 1.49 -16.84
CA ALA A 160 -1.23 1.98 -15.95
C ALA A 160 -0.70 2.94 -14.89
N LEU A 161 0.54 2.74 -14.42
CA LEU A 161 1.20 3.63 -13.46
C LEU A 161 1.64 4.96 -14.09
N ARG A 162 2.10 4.96 -15.34
CA ARG A 162 2.47 6.18 -16.06
C ARG A 162 1.25 7.02 -16.42
N GLU A 163 0.14 6.37 -16.78
CA GLU A 163 -1.11 7.02 -17.18
C GLU A 163 -1.93 7.55 -16.00
N SER A 164 -1.66 7.07 -14.76
CA SER A 164 -2.39 7.49 -13.55
C SER A 164 -1.43 7.95 -12.44
N PRO A 165 -1.21 9.27 -12.29
CA PRO A 165 -0.42 9.82 -11.18
C PRO A 165 -0.92 9.36 -9.80
N GLU A 166 -2.22 9.16 -9.65
CA GLU A 166 -2.83 8.69 -8.39
C GLU A 166 -2.38 7.27 -8.06
N LYS A 167 -2.45 6.33 -9.02
CA LYS A 167 -1.98 4.94 -8.85
C LYS A 167 -0.48 4.89 -8.53
N LEU A 168 0.31 5.73 -9.22
CA LEU A 168 1.74 5.86 -8.97
C LEU A 168 2.04 6.38 -7.56
N ASN A 169 1.32 7.43 -7.12
CA ASN A 169 1.47 7.98 -5.78
C ASN A 169 1.05 6.98 -4.69
N LYS A 170 -0.03 6.22 -4.90
CA LYS A 170 -0.48 5.15 -3.99
C LYS A 170 0.57 4.05 -3.86
N LEU A 171 1.16 3.62 -4.98
CA LEU A 171 2.27 2.64 -4.98
C LEU A 171 3.50 3.20 -4.25
N ALA A 172 3.90 4.44 -4.56
CA ALA A 172 5.03 5.09 -3.91
C ALA A 172 4.84 5.20 -2.39
N ALA A 173 3.62 5.57 -1.94
CA ALA A 173 3.28 5.60 -0.51
C ALA A 173 3.39 4.20 0.15
N LYS A 174 2.91 3.16 -0.52
CA LYS A 174 3.02 1.77 -0.04
C LYS A 174 4.48 1.31 0.07
N LEU A 175 5.31 1.62 -0.93
CA LEU A 175 6.74 1.30 -0.91
C LEU A 175 7.47 2.05 0.19
N ARG A 176 7.15 3.35 0.41
CA ARG A 176 7.68 4.13 1.54
C ARG A 176 7.32 3.47 2.87
N ALA A 177 6.05 3.10 3.06
CA ALA A 177 5.60 2.44 4.28
C ALA A 177 6.40 1.16 4.56
N LEU A 178 6.62 0.31 3.55
CA LEU A 178 7.42 -0.91 3.68
C LEU A 178 8.89 -0.61 4.01
N ARG A 179 9.50 0.38 3.34
CA ARG A 179 10.91 0.77 3.57
C ARG A 179 11.10 1.45 4.92
N SER A 180 10.11 2.16 5.42
CA SER A 180 10.15 2.88 6.69
C SER A 180 9.71 2.03 7.89
N GLU A 181 9.48 0.73 7.73
CA GLU A 181 9.40 -0.16 8.87
C GLU A 181 10.68 -0.08 9.70
N GLU A 182 10.53 0.01 11.00
CA GLU A 182 11.63 0.23 11.96
C GLU A 182 12.82 -0.72 11.74
N LYS A 183 12.54 -2.00 11.50
CA LYS A 183 13.57 -3.01 11.20
C LYS A 183 14.35 -2.70 9.93
N GLN A 184 13.70 -2.16 8.90
CA GLN A 184 14.33 -1.81 7.63
C GLN A 184 15.21 -0.57 7.78
N ILE A 185 14.73 0.45 8.49
CA ILE A 185 15.53 1.65 8.79
C ILE A 185 16.81 1.25 9.52
N TYR A 186 16.71 0.45 10.58
CA TYR A 186 17.88 0.01 11.34
C TYR A 186 18.81 -0.87 10.51
N ALA A 187 18.29 -1.73 9.65
CA ALA A 187 19.10 -2.56 8.76
C ALA A 187 19.91 -1.69 7.79
N LYS A 188 19.27 -0.71 7.14
CA LYS A 188 19.91 0.20 6.18
C LYS A 188 20.91 1.14 6.85
N VAL A 189 20.55 1.75 7.98
CA VAL A 189 21.49 2.59 8.75
C VAL A 189 22.70 1.77 9.20
N ARG A 190 22.49 0.53 9.63
CA ARG A 190 23.58 -0.39 9.97
C ARG A 190 24.48 -0.71 8.78
N GLU A 191 23.90 -0.92 7.60
CA GLU A 191 24.64 -1.14 6.37
C GLU A 191 25.49 0.08 5.99
N CYS A 192 24.91 1.28 6.07
CA CYS A 192 25.63 2.52 5.84
C CYS A 192 26.81 2.69 6.82
N PHE A 193 26.63 2.35 8.10
CA PHE A 193 27.71 2.37 9.07
C PHE A 193 28.81 1.35 8.80
N LYS A 194 28.46 0.12 8.38
CA LYS A 194 29.47 -0.89 8.00
C LYS A 194 30.36 -0.43 6.86
N ILE A 195 29.81 0.38 5.93
CA ILE A 195 30.57 0.89 4.77
C ILE A 195 31.40 2.12 5.15
N SER A 196 30.90 3.00 6.02
CA SER A 196 31.45 4.34 6.21
C SER A 196 32.05 4.62 7.61
N ALA A 197 31.73 3.81 8.64
CA ALA A 197 32.16 4.10 10.01
C ALA A 197 33.21 3.12 10.53
N SER A 198 34.38 3.65 10.89
CA SER A 198 35.45 2.90 11.56
C SER A 198 35.16 2.64 13.04
N ASP A 199 34.22 3.36 13.66
CA ASP A 199 33.85 3.33 15.07
C ASP A 199 32.57 2.53 15.38
N TYR A 200 31.96 1.89 14.37
CA TYR A 200 30.71 1.15 14.53
C TYR A 200 30.91 -0.22 15.20
N GLN A 201 30.38 -0.36 16.40
CA GLN A 201 30.29 -1.64 17.12
C GLN A 201 28.82 -2.02 17.39
N PRO A 202 28.25 -3.01 16.67
CA PRO A 202 26.82 -3.32 16.69
C PRO A 202 26.22 -3.59 18.08
N SER A 203 27.00 -4.13 19.01
CA SER A 203 26.54 -4.49 20.36
C SER A 203 26.75 -3.38 21.41
N SER A 204 27.39 -2.26 21.03
CA SER A 204 27.72 -1.20 21.97
C SER A 204 26.48 -0.49 22.53
N GLN A 205 26.58 0.02 23.75
CA GLN A 205 25.53 0.84 24.36
C GLN A 205 25.27 2.12 23.54
N GLN A 206 26.31 2.67 22.92
CA GLN A 206 26.22 3.86 22.05
C GLN A 206 25.26 3.62 20.87
N VAL A 207 25.34 2.46 20.22
CA VAL A 207 24.45 2.08 19.11
C VAL A 207 23.00 1.97 19.57
N LYS A 208 22.75 1.35 20.72
CA LYS A 208 21.38 1.25 21.29
C LYS A 208 20.80 2.62 21.62
N THR A 209 21.61 3.48 22.24
CA THR A 209 21.21 4.85 22.57
C THR A 209 20.94 5.67 21.31
N PHE A 210 21.79 5.53 20.28
CA PHE A 210 21.59 6.18 18.98
C PHE A 210 20.23 5.85 18.38
N TYR A 211 19.89 4.57 18.28
CA TYR A 211 18.60 4.17 17.69
C TYR A 211 17.39 4.63 18.52
N ALA A 212 17.50 4.61 19.83
CA ALA A 212 16.44 5.13 20.69
C ALA A 212 16.22 6.64 20.49
N LEU A 213 17.32 7.39 20.37
CA LEU A 213 17.26 8.83 20.12
C LEU A 213 16.76 9.15 18.69
N LEU A 214 17.14 8.35 17.72
CA LEU A 214 16.63 8.44 16.34
C LEU A 214 15.11 8.31 16.28
N GLN A 215 14.55 7.33 17.00
CA GLN A 215 13.10 7.17 17.11
C GLN A 215 12.43 8.36 17.80
N ASP A 216 12.97 8.83 18.91
CA ASP A 216 12.42 9.98 19.62
C ASP A 216 12.44 11.24 18.74
N LYS A 217 13.51 11.47 17.97
CA LYS A 217 13.60 12.60 17.04
C LYS A 217 12.54 12.51 15.94
N PHE A 218 12.32 11.35 15.37
CA PHE A 218 11.29 11.16 14.35
C PHE A 218 9.87 11.34 14.90
N HIS A 219 9.56 10.77 16.08
CA HIS A 219 8.26 10.99 16.71
C HIS A 219 8.05 12.45 17.04
N PHE A 220 9.05 13.09 17.64
CA PHE A 220 8.98 14.50 18.03
C PHE A 220 8.81 15.42 16.81
N ALA A 221 9.50 15.14 15.74
CA ALA A 221 9.36 15.91 14.50
C ALA A 221 7.91 15.93 13.98
N VAL A 222 7.21 14.79 14.00
CA VAL A 222 5.85 14.70 13.42
C VAL A 222 4.72 14.98 14.40
N THR A 223 4.96 14.90 15.73
CA THR A 223 3.92 15.03 16.75
C THR A 223 4.17 16.14 17.77
N GLY A 224 5.40 16.69 17.83
CA GLY A 224 5.84 17.58 18.90
C GLY A 224 6.11 16.86 20.23
N THR A 225 6.00 15.51 20.30
CA THR A 225 6.18 14.72 21.51
C THR A 225 7.02 13.45 21.27
N THR A 226 7.58 12.87 22.33
CA THR A 226 8.30 11.59 22.23
C THR A 226 7.33 10.41 22.18
N GLY A 227 7.79 9.25 21.71
CA GLY A 227 6.98 8.03 21.69
C GLY A 227 6.42 7.62 23.06
N SER A 228 7.18 7.84 24.14
CA SER A 228 6.70 7.58 25.51
C SER A 228 5.60 8.56 25.94
N LYS A 229 5.74 9.84 25.62
CA LYS A 229 4.71 10.86 25.90
C LYS A 229 3.45 10.61 25.09
N LEU A 230 3.61 10.20 23.82
CA LEU A 230 2.49 9.85 22.95
C LEU A 230 1.61 8.72 23.53
N ILE A 231 2.26 7.68 24.09
CA ILE A 231 1.55 6.59 24.79
C ILE A 231 0.80 7.14 26.01
N MET A 232 1.46 7.99 26.82
CA MET A 232 0.84 8.56 28.02
C MET A 232 -0.38 9.43 27.71
N ASP A 233 -0.34 10.15 26.58
CA ASP A 233 -1.39 11.11 26.20
C ASP A 233 -2.56 10.47 25.45
N ARG A 234 -2.30 9.36 24.75
CA ARG A 234 -3.29 8.78 23.81
C ARG A 234 -3.80 7.39 24.19
N ALA A 235 -3.13 6.69 25.12
CA ALA A 235 -3.62 5.43 25.64
C ALA A 235 -4.72 5.69 26.65
N ASP A 236 -5.97 5.48 26.27
CA ASP A 236 -7.15 5.70 27.07
C ASP A 236 -8.18 4.60 26.80
N HIS A 237 -8.58 3.84 27.80
CA HIS A 237 -9.54 2.76 27.69
C HIS A 237 -10.96 3.22 27.30
N HIS A 238 -11.29 4.51 27.42
CA HIS A 238 -12.54 5.09 26.96
C HIS A 238 -12.57 5.31 25.44
N GLU A 239 -11.42 5.44 24.82
CA GLU A 239 -11.31 5.65 23.38
C GLU A 239 -11.51 4.35 22.57
N ASN A 240 -11.88 4.50 21.31
CA ASN A 240 -11.95 3.39 20.37
C ASN A 240 -10.56 2.74 20.24
N ASN A 241 -10.52 1.40 20.41
CA ASN A 241 -9.26 0.64 20.41
C ASN A 241 -8.20 1.20 21.39
N MET A 242 -8.65 1.82 22.47
CA MET A 242 -7.83 2.55 23.47
C MET A 242 -6.86 3.57 22.86
N GLY A 243 -7.27 4.26 21.79
CA GLY A 243 -6.47 5.26 21.08
C GLY A 243 -5.45 4.68 20.08
N VAL A 244 -5.29 3.35 20.02
CA VAL A 244 -4.37 2.68 19.08
C VAL A 244 -4.93 2.74 17.67
N GLN A 245 -4.14 3.28 16.72
CA GLN A 245 -4.52 3.44 15.32
C GLN A 245 -4.02 2.30 14.43
N THR A 246 -2.92 1.64 14.81
CA THR A 246 -2.30 0.56 14.04
C THR A 246 -2.11 -0.69 14.90
N PHE A 247 -2.82 -1.77 14.58
CA PHE A 247 -2.71 -3.07 15.25
C PHE A 247 -3.14 -4.21 14.32
N LYS A 248 -2.83 -5.46 14.70
CA LYS A 248 -3.22 -6.67 13.97
C LYS A 248 -4.44 -7.30 14.66
N GLY A 249 -5.40 -7.78 13.88
CA GLY A 249 -6.55 -8.46 14.44
C GLY A 249 -7.73 -7.55 14.78
N LYS A 250 -8.63 -8.02 15.65
CA LYS A 250 -9.88 -7.34 16.01
C LYS A 250 -9.69 -6.28 17.10
N ASP A 251 -8.79 -6.54 18.03
CA ASP A 251 -8.50 -5.68 19.18
C ASP A 251 -6.98 -5.58 19.41
N PRO A 252 -6.45 -4.48 19.95
CA PRO A 252 -5.04 -4.31 20.25
C PRO A 252 -4.55 -5.32 21.30
N ILE A 253 -3.29 -5.77 21.17
CA ILE A 253 -2.66 -6.70 22.13
C ILE A 253 -1.53 -6.02 22.90
N ALA A 254 -1.08 -6.68 24.00
CA ALA A 254 -0.10 -6.11 24.94
C ALA A 254 1.24 -5.72 24.28
N SER A 255 1.66 -6.38 23.20
CA SER A 255 2.88 -6.02 22.46
C SER A 255 2.69 -4.82 21.55
N GLU A 256 1.46 -4.47 21.20
CA GLU A 256 1.14 -3.37 20.28
C GLU A 256 0.90 -2.05 21.02
N VAL A 257 0.23 -2.11 22.17
CA VAL A 257 -0.11 -0.92 22.97
C VAL A 257 1.11 -0.23 23.59
N ILE A 258 2.24 -0.92 23.71
CA ILE A 258 3.48 -0.36 24.27
C ILE A 258 4.37 0.32 23.21
N VAL A 259 3.90 0.42 21.97
CA VAL A 259 4.64 0.99 20.83
C VAL A 259 4.05 2.34 20.47
N GLY A 260 4.76 3.44 20.74
CA GLY A 260 4.28 4.82 20.47
C GLY A 260 3.85 5.06 19.02
N LYS A 261 4.54 4.45 18.05
CA LYS A 261 4.18 4.54 16.63
C LYS A 261 2.74 4.09 16.35
N ASN A 262 2.21 3.16 17.11
CA ASN A 262 0.87 2.61 16.89
C ASN A 262 -0.26 3.59 17.27
N TYR A 263 0.07 4.68 17.96
CA TYR A 263 -0.86 5.76 18.32
C TYR A 263 -0.82 6.94 17.35
N LEU A 264 0.00 6.88 16.30
CA LEU A 264 0.07 7.92 15.28
C LEU A 264 -1.18 7.89 14.40
N SER A 265 -1.73 9.08 14.12
CA SER A 265 -2.76 9.22 13.09
C SER A 265 -2.20 8.86 11.70
N ASN A 266 -3.06 8.62 10.73
CA ASN A 266 -2.64 8.30 9.37
C ASN A 266 -1.75 9.40 8.77
N ASP A 267 -2.04 10.66 9.06
CA ASP A 267 -1.26 11.80 8.57
C ASP A 267 0.10 11.92 9.25
N GLU A 268 0.15 11.72 10.58
CA GLU A 268 1.41 11.68 11.33
C GLU A 268 2.28 10.50 10.88
N LEU A 269 1.68 9.33 10.66
CA LEU A 269 2.37 8.15 10.16
C LEU A 269 2.92 8.37 8.74
N TYR A 270 2.15 9.00 7.88
CA TYR A 270 2.60 9.33 6.52
C TYR A 270 3.80 10.30 6.54
N ARG A 271 3.75 11.36 7.36
CA ARG A 271 4.87 12.29 7.55
C ARG A 271 6.10 11.59 8.13
N LEU A 272 5.92 10.69 9.09
CA LEU A 272 6.99 9.86 9.63
C LEU A 272 7.66 9.01 8.54
N HIS A 273 6.87 8.42 7.64
CA HIS A 273 7.39 7.62 6.53
C HIS A 273 8.20 8.48 5.54
N LEU A 274 7.70 9.67 5.19
CA LEU A 274 8.43 10.60 4.32
C LEU A 274 9.77 11.00 4.92
N LEU A 275 9.76 11.40 6.18
CA LEU A 275 10.96 11.83 6.89
C LEU A 275 12.00 10.69 7.03
N SER A 276 11.53 9.50 7.37
CA SER A 276 12.38 8.32 7.45
C SER A 276 13.02 7.96 6.11
N GLU A 277 12.29 8.07 5.02
CA GLU A 277 12.82 7.83 3.67
C GLU A 277 13.85 8.87 3.27
N GLN A 278 13.60 10.15 3.52
CA GLN A 278 14.59 11.22 3.27
C GLN A 278 15.89 10.96 4.02
N PHE A 279 15.80 10.57 5.29
CA PHE A 279 16.97 10.23 6.10
C PHE A 279 17.74 9.03 5.55
N LEU A 280 17.03 7.97 5.13
CA LEU A 280 17.65 6.79 4.54
C LEU A 280 18.38 7.12 3.23
N LEU A 281 17.75 7.86 2.34
CA LEU A 281 18.36 8.30 1.07
C LEU A 281 19.58 9.18 1.32
N PHE A 282 19.52 10.06 2.32
CA PHE A 282 20.67 10.87 2.72
C PHE A 282 21.82 9.99 3.25
N ALA A 283 21.54 9.02 4.11
CA ALA A 283 22.56 8.12 4.66
C ALA A 283 23.20 7.26 3.56
N GLU A 284 22.41 6.72 2.65
CA GLU A 284 22.85 5.92 1.51
C GLU A 284 23.73 6.75 0.55
N ALA A 285 23.29 7.94 0.16
CA ALA A 285 24.07 8.84 -0.70
C ALA A 285 25.39 9.27 -0.05
N SER A 286 25.42 9.44 1.28
CA SER A 286 26.63 9.77 2.01
C SER A 286 27.61 8.61 2.06
N ALA A 287 27.12 7.38 2.25
CA ALA A 287 27.93 6.16 2.22
C ALA A 287 28.57 5.95 0.84
N LEU A 288 27.78 6.09 -0.24
CA LEU A 288 28.28 5.95 -1.62
C LEU A 288 29.38 6.96 -2.00
N ARG A 289 29.37 8.16 -1.40
CA ARG A 289 30.43 9.17 -1.61
C ARG A 289 31.71 8.87 -0.84
N GLY A 290 31.77 7.78 -0.08
CA GLY A 290 32.93 7.43 0.74
C GLY A 290 33.17 8.36 1.93
N ASN A 291 32.16 9.16 2.32
CA ASN A 291 32.26 10.04 3.47
C ASN A 291 32.34 9.18 4.75
N LYS A 292 33.40 9.36 5.54
CA LYS A 292 33.46 8.76 6.86
C LYS A 292 32.38 9.38 7.75
N MET A 293 31.34 8.62 8.04
CA MET A 293 30.27 9.03 8.96
C MET A 293 30.53 8.36 10.32
N THR A 294 30.53 9.18 11.36
CA THR A 294 30.44 8.71 12.73
C THR A 294 28.98 8.77 13.19
N MET A 295 28.64 8.07 14.27
CA MET A 295 27.31 8.14 14.86
C MET A 295 26.92 9.56 15.28
N SER A 296 27.91 10.33 15.79
CA SER A 296 27.72 11.75 16.12
C SER A 296 27.38 12.56 14.87
N THR A 297 28.18 12.43 13.82
CA THR A 297 27.96 13.16 12.54
C THR A 297 26.60 12.85 11.92
N LEU A 298 26.10 11.63 12.10
CA LEU A 298 24.77 11.25 11.57
C LEU A 298 23.64 11.90 12.37
N HIS A 299 23.81 12.07 13.70
CA HIS A 299 22.86 12.86 14.52
C HIS A 299 22.80 14.32 14.08
N ASP A 300 23.97 14.98 13.92
CA ASP A 300 24.03 16.38 13.51
C ASP A 300 23.38 16.58 12.12
N LYS A 301 23.54 15.59 11.24
CA LYS A 301 22.95 15.63 9.90
C LYS A 301 21.46 15.35 9.91
N LEU A 302 20.96 14.52 10.83
CA LEU A 302 19.53 14.34 11.05
C LEU A 302 18.90 15.65 11.55
N ASP A 303 19.50 16.31 12.52
CA ASP A 303 18.99 17.57 13.04
C ASP A 303 18.92 18.65 11.93
N ARG A 304 19.95 18.75 11.11
CA ARG A 304 19.92 19.61 9.92
C ARG A 304 18.84 19.24 8.91
N LEU A 305 18.59 17.95 8.71
CA LEU A 305 17.50 17.48 7.82
C LEU A 305 16.14 17.90 8.37
N LEU A 306 15.95 17.79 9.68
CA LEU A 306 14.72 18.24 10.36
C LEU A 306 14.54 19.74 10.24
N GLU A 307 15.58 20.53 10.53
CA GLU A 307 15.58 22.00 10.43
C GLU A 307 15.26 22.49 9.00
N VAL A 308 15.88 21.90 7.98
CA VAL A 308 15.66 22.28 6.56
C VAL A 308 14.22 21.96 6.11
N ASN A 309 13.55 20.99 6.73
CA ASN A 309 12.17 20.66 6.46
C ASN A 309 11.19 21.32 7.46
N ASP A 310 11.62 22.31 8.23
CA ASP A 310 10.81 23.04 9.22
C ASP A 310 10.18 22.15 10.31
N TYR A 311 10.81 21.01 10.61
CA TYR A 311 10.40 20.14 11.71
C TYR A 311 11.05 20.57 13.03
N PRO A 312 10.34 20.43 14.17
CA PRO A 312 10.95 20.66 15.47
C PRO A 312 12.01 19.59 15.77
N VAL A 313 13.15 20.02 16.31
CA VAL A 313 14.26 19.13 16.69
C VAL A 313 14.15 18.76 18.15
N PHE A 314 14.24 17.46 18.44
CA PHE A 314 14.25 16.94 19.80
C PHE A 314 15.62 17.13 20.45
N GLU A 315 15.68 17.93 21.54
CA GLU A 315 16.94 18.28 22.23
C GLU A 315 17.42 17.20 23.22
N GLY A 316 16.74 16.07 23.32
CA GLY A 316 17.17 14.96 24.17
C GLY A 316 16.48 14.84 25.53
N TRP A 317 15.52 15.71 25.85
CA TRP A 317 14.75 15.62 27.11
C TRP A 317 13.51 14.74 26.94
N ARG A 318 13.32 13.78 27.86
CA ARG A 318 12.13 12.92 27.90
C ARG A 318 11.24 13.29 29.06
N ASN A 319 9.98 13.62 28.81
CA ASN A 319 8.99 13.93 29.84
C ASN A 319 8.59 12.69 30.66
N PHE A 320 8.61 11.51 30.00
CA PHE A 320 8.31 10.23 30.63
C PHE A 320 9.33 9.17 30.21
N ASN A 321 9.70 8.29 31.13
CA ASN A 321 10.52 7.15 30.77
C ASN A 321 9.68 6.06 30.09
N ALA A 322 10.33 5.22 29.28
CA ALA A 322 9.66 4.19 28.51
C ALA A 322 8.92 3.15 29.37
N GLU A 323 9.45 2.86 30.57
CA GLU A 323 8.82 1.87 31.47
C GLU A 323 7.53 2.39 32.11
N THR A 324 7.47 3.68 32.45
CA THR A 324 6.23 4.31 32.93
C THR A 324 5.16 4.31 31.87
N ALA A 325 5.50 4.68 30.62
CA ALA A 325 4.57 4.63 29.49
C ALA A 325 4.06 3.21 29.20
N LYS A 326 4.93 2.22 29.23
CA LYS A 326 4.53 0.82 29.04
C LYS A 326 3.61 0.30 30.15
N LYS A 327 3.86 0.70 31.41
CA LYS A 327 2.97 0.35 32.55
C LYS A 327 1.60 0.98 32.39
N HIS A 328 1.53 2.26 32.02
CA HIS A 328 0.29 2.96 31.74
C HIS A 328 -0.50 2.26 30.63
N ALA A 329 0.10 2.05 29.45
CA ALA A 329 -0.57 1.39 28.31
C ALA A 329 -1.12 -0.02 28.66
N LYS A 330 -0.40 -0.79 29.50
CA LYS A 330 -0.87 -2.11 29.95
C LYS A 330 -2.03 -2.01 30.94
N ALA A 331 -2.03 -0.99 31.81
CA ALA A 331 -3.15 -0.73 32.70
C ALA A 331 -4.41 -0.34 31.93
N GLU A 332 -4.27 0.58 30.97
CA GLU A 332 -5.35 0.98 30.06
C GLU A 332 -5.89 -0.20 29.24
N LEU A 333 -5.02 -1.08 28.75
CA LEU A 333 -5.44 -2.29 28.03
C LEU A 333 -6.27 -3.24 28.93
N ALA A 334 -5.91 -3.36 30.21
CA ALA A 334 -6.66 -4.18 31.15
C ALA A 334 -8.07 -3.62 31.38
N LEU A 335 -8.21 -2.30 31.53
CA LEU A 335 -9.50 -1.62 31.66
C LEU A 335 -10.31 -1.71 30.35
N TYR A 336 -9.68 -1.49 29.20
CA TYR A 336 -10.32 -1.64 27.88
C TYR A 336 -10.93 -3.03 27.67
N LYS A 337 -10.22 -4.09 28.07
CA LYS A 337 -10.74 -5.47 27.97
C LYS A 337 -11.94 -5.69 28.89
N LYS A 338 -11.92 -5.15 30.11
CA LYS A 338 -13.06 -5.19 31.03
C LYS A 338 -14.26 -4.45 30.44
N ARG A 339 -14.04 -3.22 29.99
CA ARG A 339 -15.08 -2.42 29.29
C ARG A 339 -15.72 -3.20 28.16
N LYS A 340 -14.92 -3.76 27.23
CA LYS A 340 -15.43 -4.54 26.11
C LYS A 340 -16.25 -5.75 26.52
N LYS A 341 -15.87 -6.41 27.63
CA LYS A 341 -16.60 -7.54 28.14
C LYS A 341 -17.97 -7.11 28.71
N ILE A 342 -18.03 -6.02 29.47
CA ILE A 342 -19.25 -5.44 30.01
C ILE A 342 -20.18 -4.99 28.89
N GLU A 343 -19.68 -4.24 27.91
CA GLU A 343 -20.46 -3.77 26.76
C GLU A 343 -20.99 -4.93 25.88
N ALA A 344 -20.24 -6.03 25.77
CA ALA A 344 -20.67 -7.22 25.03
C ALA A 344 -21.88 -7.92 25.67
N MET A 345 -22.11 -7.71 26.95
CA MET A 345 -23.30 -8.20 27.68
C MET A 345 -24.48 -7.23 27.61
N GLY A 346 -24.37 -6.15 26.85
CA GLY A 346 -25.43 -5.15 26.69
C GLY A 346 -25.56 -4.16 27.82
N VAL A 347 -24.54 -4.09 28.71
CA VAL A 347 -24.50 -3.19 29.87
C VAL A 347 -23.60 -1.99 29.53
N ALA A 348 -24.04 -0.79 29.89
CA ALA A 348 -23.21 0.41 29.74
C ALA A 348 -22.03 0.36 30.72
N TYR A 349 -20.83 0.67 30.23
CA TYR A 349 -19.65 0.75 31.05
C TYR A 349 -19.62 2.05 31.86
N ASP A 350 -19.32 1.93 33.16
CA ASP A 350 -19.11 3.03 34.10
C ASP A 350 -17.94 2.70 35.01
N GLU A 351 -16.97 3.63 35.11
CA GLU A 351 -15.73 3.42 35.83
C GLU A 351 -15.98 3.40 37.35
N GLU A 352 -16.94 4.19 37.85
CA GLU A 352 -17.28 4.20 39.29
C GLU A 352 -17.93 2.88 39.71
N LEU A 353 -18.82 2.33 38.89
CA LEU A 353 -19.43 1.02 39.11
C LEU A 353 -18.42 -0.12 39.01
N LEU A 354 -17.43 0.01 38.08
CA LEU A 354 -16.34 -0.95 38.03
C LEU A 354 -15.50 -0.93 39.29
N ALA A 355 -15.19 0.26 39.82
CA ALA A 355 -14.43 0.44 41.06
C ALA A 355 -15.20 -0.05 42.30
N ALA A 356 -16.55 0.05 42.27
CA ALA A 356 -17.42 -0.47 43.34
C ALA A 356 -17.62 -1.98 43.29
N GLY A 357 -17.14 -2.68 42.22
CA GLY A 357 -17.28 -4.14 42.07
C GLY A 357 -18.66 -4.59 41.50
N GLU A 358 -19.47 -3.65 41.03
CA GLU A 358 -20.84 -3.95 40.53
C GLU A 358 -20.83 -4.80 39.22
N TYR A 359 -19.67 -4.97 38.60
CA TYR A 359 -19.50 -5.81 37.40
C TYR A 359 -18.76 -7.14 37.69
N ASP A 360 -18.49 -7.49 38.97
CA ASP A 360 -17.68 -8.67 39.26
C ASP A 360 -18.29 -9.96 38.74
N ASP A 361 -19.61 -10.13 38.83
CA ASP A 361 -20.32 -11.30 38.28
C ASP A 361 -20.12 -11.43 36.76
N ILE A 362 -20.19 -10.29 36.00
CA ILE A 362 -19.95 -10.24 34.56
C ILE A 362 -18.51 -10.60 34.21
N LEU A 363 -17.57 -10.17 35.06
CA LEU A 363 -16.14 -10.35 34.82
C LEU A 363 -15.62 -11.75 35.19
N ILE A 364 -16.34 -12.49 36.04
CA ILE A 364 -16.00 -13.86 36.48
C ILE A 364 -16.53 -14.92 35.50
N GLU A 365 -17.73 -14.73 34.92
CA GLU A 365 -18.42 -15.73 34.06
C GLU A 365 -17.83 -15.89 32.62
N GLY A 366 -16.75 -15.30 32.27
CA GLY A 366 -16.08 -15.39 30.95
C GLY A 366 -14.60 -15.73 31.11
#